data_2159a17f05d61a01cfd87dbbe255ff77
#
_entry.id   2159a17f05d61a01cfd87dbbe255ff77
#
_cell.length_a   1.000
_cell.length_b   1.000
_cell.length_c   1.000
_cell.angle_alpha   90.00
_cell.angle_beta   90.00
_cell.angle_gamma   90.00
#
_symmetry.space_group_name_H-M   'P 1'
#
loop_
_entity.id
_entity.type
_entity.pdbx_description
1 polymer ?
#
loop_
_entity_poly.entity_id
_entity_poly.type
_entity_poly.pdbx_seq_one_letter_code
_entity_poly.pdbx_strand_id
1 'polypeptide(L)'
;MLKFLILLLALFGVACERAPSTALVAETEQTQVAAQSDNAAIIQAFKNKKSDIFVEGSGVVKKLLADDNKGSRHQKFLVTISDEQTLLFAHNIDLAPRLDALAVGDVVTFRGEYVYNPKGGVMHWTHKDPDGNKQGGWIKHSGKTYE
;
A
#
# COMPACT_ATOMS: atom_id res chain seq x y z
N MET A 1 48.48 -8.16 -67.42
CA MET A 1 48.64 -7.93 -65.96
C MET A 1 47.36 -7.33 -65.46
N LEU A 2 46.46 -8.17 -64.96
CA LEU A 2 45.14 -7.79 -64.52
C LEU A 2 45.13 -7.66 -63.03
N LYS A 3 44.89 -6.44 -62.48
CA LYS A 3 44.79 -6.17 -61.05
C LYS A 3 43.35 -6.40 -60.59
N PHE A 4 43.11 -7.46 -59.81
CA PHE A 4 41.86 -7.69 -59.12
C PHE A 4 41.75 -6.72 -57.93
N LEU A 5 40.72 -5.89 -57.94
CA LEU A 5 40.36 -5.01 -56.85
C LEU A 5 39.29 -5.76 -56.01
N ILE A 6 39.67 -6.19 -54.81
CA ILE A 6 38.74 -6.83 -53.87
C ILE A 6 38.03 -5.71 -53.08
N LEU A 7 36.73 -5.57 -53.33
CA LEU A 7 35.85 -4.67 -52.58
C LEU A 7 35.35 -5.39 -51.30
N LEU A 8 35.86 -4.96 -50.15
CA LEU A 8 35.44 -5.47 -48.84
C LEU A 8 34.18 -4.75 -48.38
N LEU A 9 33.06 -5.45 -48.43
CA LEU A 9 31.77 -4.93 -47.94
C LEU A 9 31.70 -5.15 -46.44
N ALA A 10 31.86 -4.08 -45.64
CA ALA A 10 31.66 -4.12 -44.20
C ALA A 10 30.17 -4.03 -43.90
N LEU A 11 29.58 -5.14 -43.43
CA LEU A 11 28.23 -5.16 -42.83
C LEU A 11 28.30 -4.56 -41.41
N PHE A 12 27.83 -3.33 -41.29
CA PHE A 12 27.52 -2.76 -39.97
C PHE A 12 26.23 -3.41 -39.43
N GLY A 13 26.39 -4.37 -38.53
CA GLY A 13 25.29 -4.86 -37.71
C GLY A 13 24.90 -3.78 -36.70
N VAL A 14 23.70 -3.19 -36.87
CA VAL A 14 23.09 -2.33 -35.86
C VAL A 14 22.58 -3.24 -34.74
N ALA A 15 23.41 -3.37 -33.70
CA ALA A 15 22.94 -3.94 -32.43
C ALA A 15 21.95 -2.95 -31.77
N CYS A 16 20.70 -3.28 -31.79
CA CYS A 16 19.64 -2.57 -31.05
C CYS A 16 19.80 -2.95 -29.58
N GLU A 17 20.68 -2.27 -28.83
CA GLU A 17 20.71 -2.38 -27.37
C GLU A 17 19.43 -1.77 -26.83
N ARG A 18 18.54 -2.65 -26.34
CA ARG A 18 17.44 -2.23 -25.48
C ARG A 18 18.02 -1.72 -24.18
N ALA A 19 18.02 -0.40 -24.01
CA ALA A 19 18.30 0.23 -22.73
C ALA A 19 17.35 -0.34 -21.67
N PRO A 20 17.83 -0.77 -20.49
CA PRO A 20 16.95 -1.18 -19.42
C PRO A 20 16.08 0.01 -19.01
N SER A 21 14.78 -0.23 -18.86
CA SER A 21 13.80 0.80 -18.53
C SER A 21 14.05 1.37 -17.14
N THR A 22 14.86 2.40 -17.07
CA THR A 22 15.18 3.15 -15.84
C THR A 22 13.94 3.82 -15.24
N ALA A 23 12.87 3.98 -16.03
CA ALA A 23 11.64 4.60 -15.61
C ALA A 23 10.86 3.73 -14.56
N LEU A 24 10.86 2.39 -14.72
CA LEU A 24 10.12 1.51 -13.82
C LEU A 24 10.71 1.46 -12.41
N VAL A 25 12.03 1.57 -12.29
CA VAL A 25 12.74 1.56 -11.00
C VAL A 25 12.53 2.88 -10.25
N ALA A 26 12.53 3.99 -10.97
CA ALA A 26 12.33 5.33 -10.37
C ALA A 26 10.89 5.52 -9.85
N GLU A 27 9.90 4.97 -10.55
CA GLU A 27 8.49 5.06 -10.14
C GLU A 27 8.21 4.20 -8.90
N THR A 28 8.85 3.04 -8.80
CA THR A 28 8.73 2.15 -7.62
C THR A 28 9.41 2.76 -6.39
N GLU A 29 10.55 3.40 -6.56
CA GLU A 29 11.31 4.03 -5.48
C GLU A 29 10.61 5.29 -4.94
N GLN A 30 10.04 6.12 -5.81
CA GLN A 30 9.23 7.29 -5.43
C GLN A 30 7.95 6.89 -4.69
N THR A 31 7.29 5.81 -5.09
CA THR A 31 6.08 5.31 -4.42
C THR A 31 6.40 4.76 -3.03
N GLN A 32 7.53 4.08 -2.86
CA GLN A 32 7.98 3.59 -1.55
C GLN A 32 8.39 4.72 -0.60
N VAL A 33 9.07 5.74 -1.09
CA VAL A 33 9.49 6.91 -0.28
C VAL A 33 8.27 7.73 0.17
N ALA A 34 7.27 7.93 -0.70
CA ALA A 34 6.02 8.61 -0.35
C ALA A 34 5.23 7.82 0.71
N ALA A 35 5.12 6.48 0.56
CA ALA A 35 4.47 5.62 1.54
C ALA A 35 5.15 5.64 2.90
N GLN A 36 6.47 5.72 2.96
CA GLN A 36 7.22 5.82 4.21
C GLN A 36 7.03 7.16 4.92
N SER A 37 6.92 8.27 4.19
CA SER A 37 6.66 9.59 4.78
C SER A 37 5.26 9.68 5.41
N ASP A 38 4.25 9.07 4.77
CA ASP A 38 2.88 9.06 5.25
C ASP A 38 2.69 8.21 6.54
N ASN A 39 3.54 7.19 6.75
CA ASN A 39 3.45 6.31 7.90
C ASN A 39 4.19 6.79 9.16
N ALA A 40 4.93 7.89 9.08
CA ALA A 40 5.78 8.38 10.18
C ALA A 40 5.00 8.59 11.50
N ALA A 41 3.78 9.12 11.41
CA ALA A 41 2.91 9.33 12.58
C ALA A 41 2.53 8.00 13.25
N ILE A 42 2.25 6.97 12.47
CA ILE A 42 1.86 5.63 12.96
C ILE A 42 3.06 4.95 13.62
N ILE A 43 4.23 5.01 12.98
CA ILE A 43 5.48 4.45 13.49
C ILE A 43 5.87 5.13 14.81
N GLN A 44 5.72 6.45 14.88
CA GLN A 44 6.00 7.19 16.11
C GLN A 44 5.01 6.86 17.22
N ALA A 45 3.72 6.69 16.89
CA ALA A 45 2.70 6.28 17.84
C ALA A 45 2.98 4.87 18.41
N PHE A 46 3.42 3.94 17.57
CA PHE A 46 3.83 2.60 18.00
C PHE A 46 5.02 2.65 18.97
N LYS A 47 6.09 3.38 18.63
CA LYS A 47 7.26 3.56 19.49
C LYS A 47 6.90 4.14 20.85
N ASN A 48 5.97 5.08 20.88
CA ASN A 48 5.51 5.77 22.08
C ASN A 48 4.34 5.07 22.80
N LYS A 49 3.87 3.92 22.29
CA LYS A 49 2.72 3.16 22.82
C LYS A 49 1.45 4.02 22.94
N LYS A 50 1.24 4.93 21.98
CA LYS A 50 0.05 5.80 21.94
C LYS A 50 -1.11 5.11 21.25
N SER A 51 -2.31 5.38 21.73
CA SER A 51 -3.59 4.95 21.17
C SER A 51 -4.50 6.15 20.91
N ASP A 52 -5.64 5.87 20.27
CA ASP A 52 -6.75 6.80 20.06
C ASP A 52 -6.33 8.04 19.29
N ILE A 53 -5.48 7.85 18.26
CA ILE A 53 -5.05 8.91 17.36
C ILE A 53 -5.53 8.64 15.93
N PHE A 54 -6.06 9.68 15.29
CA PHE A 54 -6.41 9.65 13.87
C PHE A 54 -5.16 9.85 13.02
N VAL A 55 -4.94 8.93 12.10
CA VAL A 55 -3.77 8.91 11.22
C VAL A 55 -4.15 8.59 9.79
N GLU A 56 -3.32 9.01 8.86
CA GLU A 56 -3.34 8.56 7.47
C GLU A 56 -2.07 7.78 7.16
N GLY A 57 -2.16 6.87 6.22
CA GLY A 57 -1.01 6.07 5.82
C GLY A 57 -1.29 5.20 4.61
N SER A 58 -0.30 4.42 4.25
CA SER A 58 -0.39 3.46 3.16
C SER A 58 0.41 2.19 3.49
N GLY A 59 0.08 1.11 2.81
CA GLY A 59 0.82 -0.13 2.99
C GLY A 59 0.36 -1.24 2.07
N VAL A 60 1.02 -2.37 2.18
CA VAL A 60 0.79 -3.56 1.36
C VAL A 60 0.04 -4.60 2.16
N VAL A 61 -1.03 -5.15 1.62
CA VAL A 61 -1.81 -6.23 2.22
C VAL A 61 -0.95 -7.47 2.35
N LYS A 62 -0.68 -7.87 3.57
CA LYS A 62 0.16 -9.04 3.90
C LYS A 62 -0.65 -10.33 4.01
N LYS A 63 -1.88 -10.23 4.53
CA LYS A 63 -2.72 -11.41 4.78
C LYS A 63 -4.19 -11.00 4.94
N LEU A 64 -5.08 -11.76 4.34
CA LEU A 64 -6.51 -11.70 4.62
C LEU A 64 -6.83 -12.64 5.79
N LEU A 65 -7.70 -12.21 6.69
CA LEU A 65 -8.14 -12.97 7.85
C LEU A 65 -9.63 -13.27 7.75
N ALA A 66 -10.12 -14.21 8.53
CA ALA A 66 -11.55 -14.43 8.66
C ALA A 66 -12.21 -13.18 9.26
N ASP A 67 -13.39 -12.83 8.73
CA ASP A 67 -14.18 -11.73 9.24
C ASP A 67 -14.58 -12.02 10.70
N ASP A 68 -14.67 -10.97 11.50
CA ASP A 68 -15.22 -11.04 12.84
C ASP A 68 -16.72 -10.72 12.79
N ASN A 69 -17.53 -11.72 13.14
CA ASN A 69 -18.98 -11.60 13.12
C ASN A 69 -19.57 -11.52 14.53
N LYS A 70 -18.75 -11.25 15.55
CA LYS A 70 -19.21 -11.08 16.93
C LYS A 70 -19.54 -9.61 17.19
N GLY A 71 -20.79 -9.29 17.44
CA GLY A 71 -21.25 -7.90 17.54
C GLY A 71 -21.27 -7.23 16.18
N SER A 72 -20.71 -6.02 16.05
CA SER A 72 -20.52 -5.37 14.75
C SER A 72 -19.55 -6.17 13.90
N ARG A 73 -19.92 -6.36 12.63
CA ARG A 73 -19.12 -7.17 11.70
C ARG A 73 -17.89 -6.40 11.20
N HIS A 74 -16.75 -7.06 11.21
CA HIS A 74 -15.51 -6.45 10.72
C HIS A 74 -14.81 -7.34 9.71
N GLN A 75 -14.49 -6.79 8.56
CA GLN A 75 -13.49 -7.37 7.67
C GLN A 75 -12.11 -7.18 8.28
N LYS A 76 -11.33 -8.27 8.41
CA LYS A 76 -10.00 -8.22 9.01
C LYS A 76 -8.91 -8.61 8.02
N PHE A 77 -7.83 -7.84 8.02
CA PHE A 77 -6.63 -8.12 7.24
C PHE A 77 -5.40 -7.45 7.85
N LEU A 78 -4.22 -7.92 7.45
CA LEU A 78 -2.94 -7.38 7.89
C LEU A 78 -2.32 -6.54 6.78
N VAL A 79 -1.80 -5.37 7.13
CA VAL A 79 -1.12 -4.44 6.22
C VAL A 79 0.28 -4.14 6.75
N THR A 80 1.31 -4.41 5.96
CA THR A 80 2.69 -4.00 6.23
C THR A 80 2.86 -2.55 5.86
N ILE A 81 3.28 -1.71 6.80
CA ILE A 81 3.50 -0.27 6.62
C ILE A 81 4.99 0.11 6.65
N SER A 82 5.82 -0.77 7.18
CA SER A 82 7.29 -0.71 7.14
C SER A 82 7.86 -2.11 7.32
N ASP A 83 9.18 -2.28 7.16
CA ASP A 83 9.86 -3.55 7.36
C ASP A 83 9.62 -4.15 8.77
N GLU A 84 9.41 -3.28 9.75
CA GLU A 84 9.28 -3.67 11.17
C GLU A 84 7.85 -3.63 11.69
N GLN A 85 6.88 -3.03 10.95
CA GLN A 85 5.54 -2.82 11.49
C GLN A 85 4.43 -3.30 10.54
N THR A 86 3.55 -4.13 11.09
CA THR A 86 2.33 -4.60 10.45
C THR A 86 1.13 -4.21 11.30
N LEU A 87 0.11 -3.62 10.68
CA LEU A 87 -1.16 -3.24 11.31
C LEU A 87 -2.21 -4.33 11.11
N LEU A 88 -3.03 -4.56 12.11
CA LEU A 88 -4.30 -5.27 11.95
C LEU A 88 -5.38 -4.26 11.58
N PHE A 89 -6.03 -4.44 10.45
CA PHE A 89 -7.25 -3.72 10.10
C PHE A 89 -8.48 -4.43 10.63
N ALA A 90 -9.36 -3.66 11.25
CA ALA A 90 -10.70 -4.05 11.65
C ALA A 90 -11.70 -3.07 11.02
N HIS A 91 -12.00 -3.30 9.73
CA HIS A 91 -12.89 -2.45 8.95
C HIS A 91 -14.35 -2.85 9.21
N ASN A 92 -15.13 -1.94 9.76
CA ASN A 92 -16.53 -2.19 10.10
C ASN A 92 -17.39 -2.25 8.83
N ILE A 93 -17.84 -3.45 8.47
CA ILE A 93 -18.65 -3.71 7.27
C ILE A 93 -20.16 -3.57 7.50
N ASP A 94 -20.58 -3.16 8.68
CA ASP A 94 -21.94 -2.71 8.94
C ASP A 94 -22.11 -1.21 8.64
N LEU A 95 -21.00 -0.45 8.63
CA LEU A 95 -21.00 1.00 8.43
C LEU A 95 -20.39 1.43 7.08
N ALA A 96 -19.53 0.59 6.48
CA ALA A 96 -18.89 0.85 5.20
C ALA A 96 -18.90 -0.39 4.30
N PRO A 97 -18.83 -0.24 2.98
CA PRO A 97 -18.77 -1.38 2.08
C PRO A 97 -17.54 -2.26 2.33
N ARG A 98 -17.72 -3.57 2.27
CA ARG A 98 -16.63 -4.54 2.29
C ARG A 98 -15.70 -4.39 1.08
N LEU A 99 -14.41 -4.60 1.26
CA LEU A 99 -13.42 -4.64 0.18
C LEU A 99 -13.37 -6.07 -0.42
N ASP A 100 -14.33 -6.40 -1.30
CA ASP A 100 -14.45 -7.77 -1.83
C ASP A 100 -13.32 -8.17 -2.78
N ALA A 101 -12.74 -7.20 -3.49
CA ALA A 101 -11.64 -7.42 -4.42
C ALA A 101 -10.25 -7.34 -3.78
N LEU A 102 -10.15 -7.20 -2.45
CA LEU A 102 -8.87 -7.07 -1.76
C LEU A 102 -8.09 -8.39 -1.81
N ALA A 103 -6.83 -8.32 -2.23
CA ALA A 103 -5.92 -9.45 -2.33
C ALA A 103 -4.59 -9.19 -1.61
N VAL A 104 -3.88 -10.27 -1.28
CA VAL A 104 -2.51 -10.17 -0.76
C VAL A 104 -1.60 -9.57 -1.83
N GLY A 105 -0.79 -8.59 -1.44
CA GLY A 105 0.08 -7.83 -2.33
C GLY A 105 -0.53 -6.50 -2.81
N ASP A 106 -1.82 -6.27 -2.60
CA ASP A 106 -2.45 -5.01 -2.96
C ASP A 106 -1.96 -3.85 -2.09
N VAL A 107 -1.86 -2.68 -2.69
CA VAL A 107 -1.60 -1.43 -1.99
C VAL A 107 -2.91 -0.81 -1.54
N VAL A 108 -2.97 -0.42 -0.28
CA VAL A 108 -4.08 0.36 0.28
C VAL A 108 -3.55 1.66 0.86
N THR A 109 -4.31 2.74 0.71
CA THR A 109 -4.16 3.96 1.50
C THR A 109 -5.35 4.06 2.44
N PHE A 110 -5.16 4.66 3.58
CA PHE A 110 -6.17 4.64 4.62
C PHE A 110 -6.10 5.85 5.54
N ARG A 111 -7.22 6.13 6.15
CA ARG A 111 -7.38 7.05 7.28
C ARG A 111 -8.26 6.38 8.33
N GLY A 112 -7.86 6.48 9.58
CA GLY A 112 -8.62 5.87 10.67
C GLY A 112 -7.98 6.12 12.02
N GLU A 113 -8.55 5.51 13.03
CA GLU A 113 -8.07 5.57 14.40
C GLU A 113 -7.09 4.43 14.66
N TYR A 114 -5.89 4.79 15.08
CA TYR A 114 -4.84 3.86 15.48
C TYR A 114 -4.93 3.56 16.97
N VAL A 115 -4.88 2.27 17.33
CA VAL A 115 -4.80 1.78 18.71
C VAL A 115 -3.58 0.90 18.85
N TYR A 116 -2.74 1.23 19.83
CA TYR A 116 -1.53 0.46 20.12
C TYR A 116 -1.83 -0.95 20.62
N ASN A 117 -1.06 -1.90 20.12
CA ASN A 117 -0.81 -3.19 20.75
C ASN A 117 0.62 -3.63 20.43
N PRO A 118 1.23 -4.57 21.20
CA PRO A 118 2.64 -4.95 21.01
C PRO A 118 2.91 -5.70 19.70
N LYS A 119 1.90 -6.02 18.89
CA LYS A 119 2.02 -6.70 17.57
C LYS A 119 2.02 -5.73 16.38
N GLY A 120 2.10 -4.41 16.64
CA GLY A 120 2.13 -3.39 15.58
C GLY A 120 0.99 -2.38 15.66
N GLY A 121 -0.12 -2.74 16.29
CA GLY A 121 -1.31 -1.91 16.44
C GLY A 121 -2.51 -2.36 15.60
N VAL A 122 -3.65 -1.74 15.89
CA VAL A 122 -4.91 -1.92 15.15
C VAL A 122 -5.29 -0.61 14.50
N MET A 123 -5.75 -0.71 13.26
CA MET A 123 -6.41 0.36 12.53
C MET A 123 -7.90 0.05 12.48
N HIS A 124 -8.70 0.93 13.06
CA HIS A 124 -10.15 0.86 13.00
C HIS A 124 -10.76 2.23 12.73
N TRP A 125 -12.10 2.38 12.82
CA TRP A 125 -12.77 3.64 12.46
C TRP A 125 -12.43 4.11 11.03
N THR A 126 -12.34 3.16 10.10
CA THR A 126 -12.03 3.39 8.69
C THR A 126 -13.30 3.57 7.84
N HIS A 127 -14.26 4.32 8.37
CA HIS A 127 -15.57 4.60 7.77
C HIS A 127 -16.00 6.01 8.16
N LYS A 128 -17.01 6.55 7.48
CA LYS A 128 -17.67 7.79 7.92
C LYS A 128 -18.26 7.63 9.30
N ASP A 129 -18.29 8.73 10.05
CA ASP A 129 -19.06 8.76 11.28
C ASP A 129 -20.58 8.78 10.94
N PRO A 130 -21.36 7.80 11.37
CA PRO A 130 -22.79 7.76 11.05
C PRO A 130 -23.56 8.98 11.55
N ASP A 131 -23.13 9.55 12.67
CA ASP A 131 -23.76 10.70 13.31
C ASP A 131 -23.19 12.04 12.84
N GLY A 132 -22.11 12.03 12.06
CA GLY A 132 -21.43 13.22 11.56
C GLY A 132 -20.74 14.09 12.63
N ASN A 133 -20.58 13.57 13.84
CA ASN A 133 -20.02 14.31 14.98
C ASN A 133 -18.51 14.16 15.13
N LYS A 134 -17.94 13.13 14.51
CA LYS A 134 -16.50 12.81 14.57
C LYS A 134 -15.86 12.82 13.21
N GLN A 135 -14.55 12.90 13.22
CA GLN A 135 -13.75 12.74 12.03
C GLN A 135 -13.95 11.33 11.44
N GLY A 136 -14.38 11.25 10.19
CA GLY A 136 -14.52 9.99 9.46
C GLY A 136 -13.19 9.45 8.97
N GLY A 137 -13.10 8.13 8.86
CA GLY A 137 -12.02 7.41 8.21
C GLY A 137 -12.43 6.86 6.85
N TRP A 138 -11.51 6.20 6.17
CA TRP A 138 -11.72 5.55 4.88
C TRP A 138 -10.58 4.58 4.56
N ILE A 139 -10.83 3.69 3.61
CA ILE A 139 -9.80 2.89 2.94
C ILE A 139 -9.94 3.13 1.43
N LYS A 140 -8.82 3.38 0.74
CA LYS A 140 -8.78 3.43 -0.72
C LYS A 140 -8.05 2.21 -1.24
N HIS A 141 -8.66 1.55 -2.21
CA HIS A 141 -8.12 0.38 -2.89
C HIS A 141 -8.57 0.39 -4.35
N SER A 142 -7.63 0.20 -5.28
CA SER A 142 -7.91 0.13 -6.73
C SER A 142 -8.78 1.29 -7.24
N GLY A 143 -8.47 2.53 -6.80
CA GLY A 143 -9.18 3.75 -7.23
C GLY A 143 -10.56 3.96 -6.59
N LYS A 144 -11.02 3.05 -5.73
CA LYS A 144 -12.30 3.14 -5.01
C LYS A 144 -12.07 3.51 -3.53
N THR A 145 -12.94 4.34 -3.00
CA THR A 145 -12.98 4.69 -1.56
C THR A 145 -14.07 3.89 -0.86
N TYR A 146 -13.74 3.33 0.28
CA TYR A 146 -14.60 2.57 1.19
C TYR A 146 -14.69 3.35 2.51
N GLU A 147 -15.88 3.94 2.75
CA GLU A 147 -16.13 4.84 3.91
C GLU A 147 -17.59 4.85 4.37
#